data_f4be02435fa005361a41155309f4bf68
#
_entry.id   f4be02435fa005361a41155309f4bf68
#
_cell.length_a   1.000
_cell.length_b   1.000
_cell.length_c   1.000
_cell.angle_alpha   90.00
_cell.angle_beta   90.00
_cell.angle_gamma   90.00
#
_symmetry.space_group_name_H-M   'P 1'
#
loop_
_entity.id
_entity.type
_entity.pdbx_description
1 polymer ?
#
loop_
_entity_poly.entity_id
_entity_poly.type
_entity_poly.pdbx_seq_one_letter_code
_entity_poly.pdbx_strand_id
1 'polypeptide(L)'
;MEKLVDIIKNGEKKNIIVLSGAGVSVAAGIPDFRSPSIGLYASLKSMKHLKMRSPTFVFDIDTFVEDPRPFWWIFGRLWPRADWPRPTIFHYFLTLLEKHGILLRCYTQNIDDLESVAGLPHDKLINCHGILSPCHCLDCGEEVSLSYCINAIQPNIKSNIDDYEKAVVPNCPFCNKNHVKPDVTFFGEYLPKAYRKNHKKDFAKCDLLIVCGTSMKVDPVCDLPKLLEPEVPCILINREKVKEKGNKAKQFFDQVKTKFSIGFADYTGIFDFDNKDSFIGGDLQDNCLEIIKRLGWEEEFEELKKQTETIDHPLAKLISDEANE
;
A
#
# COMPACT_ATOMS: atom_id res chain seq x y z
N MET A 1 19.48 3.78 13.76
CA MET A 1 20.14 3.66 12.43
C MET A 1 21.38 2.78 12.51
N GLU A 2 22.36 3.06 13.36
CA GLU A 2 23.57 2.23 13.53
C GLU A 2 23.22 0.75 13.71
N LYS A 3 22.35 0.42 14.65
CA LYS A 3 21.91 -0.96 14.88
C LYS A 3 21.47 -1.69 13.60
N LEU A 4 20.72 -1.03 12.70
CA LEU A 4 20.29 -1.64 11.43
C LEU A 4 21.46 -1.86 10.49
N VAL A 5 22.31 -0.86 10.34
CA VAL A 5 23.52 -0.93 9.50
C VAL A 5 24.45 -2.04 9.98
N ASP A 6 24.68 -2.14 11.28
CA ASP A 6 25.53 -3.17 11.86
C ASP A 6 24.95 -4.59 11.65
N ILE A 7 23.65 -4.76 11.88
CA ILE A 7 22.95 -6.03 11.63
C ILE A 7 23.14 -6.48 10.18
N ILE A 8 23.00 -5.57 9.22
CA ILE A 8 23.15 -5.90 7.81
C ILE A 8 24.62 -6.19 7.46
N LYS A 9 25.56 -5.37 7.92
CA LYS A 9 27.01 -5.54 7.67
C LYS A 9 27.57 -6.83 8.26
N ASN A 10 27.11 -7.21 9.43
CA ASN A 10 27.56 -8.43 10.09
C ASN A 10 27.08 -9.70 9.38
N GLY A 11 26.08 -9.59 8.47
CA GLY A 11 25.60 -10.71 7.67
C GLY A 11 24.89 -11.82 8.47
N GLU A 12 24.52 -11.52 9.72
CA GLU A 12 23.84 -12.48 10.62
C GLU A 12 22.38 -12.70 10.24
N LYS A 13 21.75 -11.68 9.64
CA LYS A 13 20.33 -11.69 9.27
C LYS A 13 20.18 -11.85 7.75
N LYS A 14 19.50 -12.92 7.34
CA LYS A 14 19.33 -13.30 5.92
C LYS A 14 17.88 -13.45 5.48
N ASN A 15 16.94 -13.32 6.43
CA ASN A 15 15.51 -13.45 6.20
C ASN A 15 14.79 -12.19 6.64
N ILE A 16 15.19 -11.05 6.07
CA ILE A 16 14.57 -9.76 6.38
C ILE A 16 13.19 -9.72 5.74
N ILE A 17 12.17 -9.41 6.54
CA ILE A 17 10.86 -9.03 6.03
C ILE A 17 10.73 -7.50 6.12
N VAL A 18 10.24 -6.89 5.04
CA VAL A 18 9.87 -5.48 5.03
C VAL A 18 8.35 -5.37 4.96
N LEU A 19 7.76 -4.59 5.87
CA LEU A 19 6.35 -4.25 5.88
C LEU A 19 6.20 -2.77 5.57
N SER A 20 5.64 -2.45 4.39
CA SER A 20 5.50 -1.06 3.91
C SER A 20 4.04 -0.60 3.88
N GLY A 21 3.86 0.72 3.90
CA GLY A 21 2.56 1.37 3.74
C GLY A 21 2.67 2.69 2.98
N ALA A 22 1.56 3.43 2.86
CA ALA A 22 1.44 4.59 1.97
C ALA A 22 2.50 5.68 2.17
N GLY A 23 3.09 5.78 3.36
CA GLY A 23 4.16 6.73 3.66
C GLY A 23 5.42 6.56 2.81
N VAL A 24 5.67 5.35 2.26
CA VAL A 24 6.84 5.11 1.40
C VAL A 24 6.70 5.76 0.02
N SER A 25 5.45 5.99 -0.43
CA SER A 25 5.12 6.53 -1.76
C SER A 25 4.76 8.03 -1.75
N VAL A 26 4.73 8.67 -0.57
CA VAL A 26 4.39 10.10 -0.47
C VAL A 26 5.37 10.99 -1.26
N ALA A 27 6.65 10.66 -1.26
CA ALA A 27 7.66 11.37 -2.04
C ALA A 27 7.51 11.19 -3.56
N ALA A 28 6.75 10.19 -4.01
CA ALA A 28 6.36 10.00 -5.41
C ALA A 28 5.11 10.83 -5.79
N GLY A 29 4.56 11.62 -4.87
CA GLY A 29 3.35 12.42 -5.08
C GLY A 29 2.04 11.66 -4.82
N ILE A 30 2.09 10.42 -4.37
CA ILE A 30 0.90 9.64 -4.00
C ILE A 30 0.49 10.03 -2.58
N PRO A 31 -0.73 10.60 -2.37
CA PRO A 31 -1.17 10.96 -1.04
C PRO A 31 -1.38 9.71 -0.17
N ASP A 32 -0.97 9.78 1.08
CA ASP A 32 -1.37 8.74 2.01
C ASP A 32 -2.87 8.85 2.35
N PHE A 33 -3.42 7.81 3.00
CA PHE A 33 -4.85 7.78 3.32
C PHE A 33 -5.23 8.65 4.52
N ARG A 34 -4.32 8.94 5.46
CA ARG A 34 -4.66 9.34 6.83
C ARG A 34 -4.03 10.63 7.33
N SER A 35 -3.07 11.19 6.64
CA SER A 35 -2.46 12.47 7.03
C SER A 35 -3.52 13.55 7.23
N PRO A 36 -3.48 14.31 8.33
CA PRO A 36 -4.58 15.18 8.73
C PRO A 36 -4.93 16.28 7.73
N SER A 37 -3.97 16.71 6.92
CA SER A 37 -4.15 17.84 5.97
C SER A 37 -4.11 17.45 4.51
N ILE A 38 -3.37 16.39 4.18
CA ILE A 38 -3.07 16.00 2.78
C ILE A 38 -3.53 14.57 2.45
N GLY A 39 -3.93 13.79 3.43
CA GLY A 39 -4.39 12.42 3.23
C GLY A 39 -5.74 12.35 2.53
N LEU A 40 -5.97 11.27 1.79
CA LEU A 40 -7.20 11.04 1.02
C LEU A 40 -8.46 11.19 1.88
N TYR A 41 -8.47 10.64 3.10
CA TYR A 41 -9.64 10.73 3.98
C TYR A 41 -9.90 12.16 4.50
N ALA A 42 -8.86 12.97 4.66
CA ALA A 42 -9.03 14.38 5.02
C ALA A 42 -9.65 15.17 3.85
N SER A 43 -9.20 14.91 2.63
CA SER A 43 -9.77 15.49 1.42
C SER A 43 -11.24 15.12 1.25
N LEU A 44 -11.60 13.85 1.42
CA LEU A 44 -12.99 13.39 1.34
C LEU A 44 -13.88 14.03 2.43
N LYS A 45 -13.38 14.15 3.67
CA LYS A 45 -14.12 14.82 4.77
C LYS A 45 -14.36 16.31 4.53
N SER A 46 -13.47 16.99 3.82
CA SER A 46 -13.63 18.41 3.49
C SER A 46 -14.80 18.65 2.53
N MET A 47 -15.20 17.64 1.77
CA MET A 47 -16.32 17.65 0.83
C MET A 47 -17.66 17.44 1.56
N LYS A 48 -18.05 18.41 2.39
CA LYS A 48 -19.24 18.33 3.27
C LYS A 48 -20.56 18.11 2.54
N HIS A 49 -20.65 18.44 1.25
CA HIS A 49 -21.80 18.22 0.41
C HIS A 49 -22.03 16.74 0.08
N LEU A 50 -20.95 15.92 0.15
CA LEU A 50 -21.06 14.48 0.01
C LEU A 50 -21.60 13.90 1.31
N LYS A 51 -22.81 13.36 1.30
CA LYS A 51 -23.46 12.71 2.46
C LYS A 51 -22.79 11.36 2.82
N MET A 52 -21.47 11.36 2.89
CA MET A 52 -20.69 10.15 3.18
C MET A 52 -20.74 9.81 4.67
N ARG A 53 -21.11 8.58 5.00
CA ARG A 53 -21.14 8.06 6.39
C ARG A 53 -19.72 8.00 6.98
N SER A 54 -18.72 7.69 6.17
CA SER A 54 -17.31 7.57 6.54
C SER A 54 -16.43 7.76 5.30
N PRO A 55 -15.21 8.32 5.40
CA PRO A 55 -14.27 8.38 4.26
C PRO A 55 -13.84 7.02 3.73
N THR A 56 -13.97 5.96 4.54
CA THR A 56 -13.62 4.58 4.15
C THR A 56 -14.68 3.89 3.30
N PHE A 57 -15.87 4.47 3.24
CA PHE A 57 -17.02 3.88 2.57
C PHE A 57 -16.79 3.64 1.08
N VAL A 58 -15.96 4.45 0.42
CA VAL A 58 -15.64 4.32 -1.01
C VAL A 58 -14.82 3.05 -1.34
N PHE A 59 -14.23 2.41 -0.32
CA PHE A 59 -13.46 1.17 -0.41
C PHE A 59 -14.12 0.03 0.39
N ASP A 60 -15.42 0.07 0.58
CA ASP A 60 -16.19 -0.94 1.28
C ASP A 60 -16.96 -1.81 0.27
N ILE A 61 -16.89 -3.16 0.43
CA ILE A 61 -17.45 -4.07 -0.58
C ILE A 61 -18.98 -4.03 -0.62
N ASP A 62 -19.63 -3.91 0.53
CA ASP A 62 -21.09 -3.86 0.59
C ASP A 62 -21.59 -2.57 -0.06
N THR A 63 -20.91 -1.45 0.20
CA THR A 63 -21.16 -0.16 -0.44
C THR A 63 -20.97 -0.24 -1.97
N PHE A 64 -19.88 -0.89 -2.42
CA PHE A 64 -19.60 -1.03 -3.85
C PHE A 64 -20.66 -1.87 -4.57
N VAL A 65 -21.13 -2.94 -3.94
CA VAL A 65 -22.20 -3.78 -4.49
C VAL A 65 -23.56 -3.04 -4.51
N GLU A 66 -23.81 -2.19 -3.52
CA GLU A 66 -25.00 -1.34 -3.50
C GLU A 66 -24.92 -0.23 -4.56
N ASP A 67 -23.77 0.47 -4.62
CA ASP A 67 -23.52 1.56 -5.56
C ASP A 67 -22.00 1.69 -5.86
N PRO A 68 -21.53 1.31 -7.04
CA PRO A 68 -20.11 1.41 -7.39
C PRO A 68 -19.63 2.83 -7.74
N ARG A 69 -20.55 3.82 -7.88
CA ARG A 69 -20.20 5.18 -8.30
C ARG A 69 -19.22 5.90 -7.35
N PRO A 70 -19.35 5.81 -6.02
CA PRO A 70 -18.39 6.44 -5.11
C PRO A 70 -16.95 5.99 -5.33
N PHE A 71 -16.73 4.69 -5.55
CA PHE A 71 -15.39 4.17 -5.84
C PHE A 71 -14.86 4.69 -7.18
N TRP A 72 -15.61 4.54 -8.28
CA TRP A 72 -15.15 4.97 -9.59
C TRP A 72 -15.00 6.48 -9.72
N TRP A 73 -15.77 7.24 -8.95
CA TRP A 73 -15.60 8.68 -8.81
C TRP A 73 -14.26 9.04 -8.18
N ILE A 74 -13.90 8.45 -7.02
CA ILE A 74 -12.62 8.74 -6.36
C ILE A 74 -11.45 8.18 -7.16
N PHE A 75 -11.64 7.01 -7.78
CA PHE A 75 -10.64 6.41 -8.65
C PHE A 75 -10.28 7.35 -9.80
N GLY A 76 -11.27 7.89 -10.51
CA GLY A 76 -11.03 8.87 -11.58
C GLY A 76 -10.34 10.15 -11.13
N ARG A 77 -10.60 10.61 -9.89
CA ARG A 77 -9.92 11.79 -9.32
C ARG A 77 -8.47 11.52 -8.94
N LEU A 78 -8.17 10.33 -8.50
CA LEU A 78 -6.82 9.91 -8.10
C LEU A 78 -5.99 9.41 -9.28
N TRP A 79 -6.63 9.09 -10.40
CA TRP A 79 -5.92 8.61 -11.58
C TRP A 79 -4.96 9.68 -12.10
N PRO A 80 -3.69 9.35 -12.34
CA PRO A 80 -2.71 10.30 -12.86
C PRO A 80 -3.15 10.85 -14.22
N ARG A 81 -3.11 12.17 -14.39
CA ARG A 81 -3.48 12.86 -15.64
C ARG A 81 -2.29 13.19 -16.52
N ALA A 82 -1.09 12.95 -15.99
CA ALA A 82 0.19 13.21 -16.63
C ALA A 82 1.13 12.03 -16.36
N ASP A 83 2.33 12.31 -15.90
CA ASP A 83 3.30 11.25 -15.63
C ASP A 83 2.86 10.35 -14.47
N TRP A 84 3.05 9.06 -14.64
CA TRP A 84 2.86 8.09 -13.56
C TRP A 84 3.94 8.28 -12.49
N PRO A 85 3.60 8.15 -11.18
CA PRO A 85 4.56 8.25 -10.09
C PRO A 85 5.77 7.33 -10.29
N ARG A 86 6.96 7.82 -9.94
CA ARG A 86 8.21 7.07 -10.03
C ARG A 86 8.60 6.50 -8.67
N PRO A 87 9.38 5.39 -8.62
CA PRO A 87 9.87 4.83 -7.38
C PRO A 87 10.64 5.85 -6.54
N THR A 88 10.48 5.76 -5.24
CA THR A 88 11.22 6.57 -4.27
C THR A 88 12.50 5.86 -3.84
N ILE A 89 13.36 6.54 -3.07
CA ILE A 89 14.61 5.97 -2.54
C ILE A 89 14.31 4.69 -1.73
N PHE A 90 13.20 4.66 -1.00
CA PHE A 90 12.77 3.46 -0.27
C PHE A 90 12.59 2.25 -1.19
N HIS A 91 11.96 2.41 -2.35
CA HIS A 91 11.72 1.29 -3.28
C HIS A 91 13.04 0.73 -3.82
N TYR A 92 14.00 1.58 -4.10
CA TYR A 92 15.35 1.15 -4.49
C TYR A 92 16.10 0.48 -3.34
N PHE A 93 16.01 1.02 -2.12
CA PHE A 93 16.58 0.38 -0.93
C PHE A 93 16.03 -1.04 -0.74
N LEU A 94 14.74 -1.25 -0.94
CA LEU A 94 14.11 -2.56 -0.88
C LEU A 94 14.69 -3.53 -1.93
N THR A 95 14.87 -3.06 -3.17
CA THR A 95 15.48 -3.86 -4.25
C THR A 95 16.96 -4.16 -3.97
N LEU A 96 17.69 -3.24 -3.34
CA LEU A 96 19.06 -3.50 -2.90
C LEU A 96 19.14 -4.61 -1.84
N LEU A 97 18.23 -4.63 -0.85
CA LEU A 97 18.15 -5.74 0.11
C LEU A 97 17.96 -7.10 -0.59
N GLU A 98 17.19 -7.11 -1.67
CA GLU A 98 17.00 -8.32 -2.49
C GLU A 98 18.27 -8.69 -3.26
N LYS A 99 18.90 -7.74 -3.95
CA LYS A 99 20.17 -7.94 -4.69
C LYS A 99 21.28 -8.50 -3.79
N HIS A 100 21.33 -8.07 -2.55
CA HIS A 100 22.25 -8.61 -1.54
C HIS A 100 21.81 -9.95 -0.94
N GLY A 101 20.69 -10.52 -1.38
CA GLY A 101 20.21 -11.84 -0.98
C GLY A 101 19.74 -11.92 0.47
N ILE A 102 19.39 -10.79 1.09
CA ILE A 102 18.97 -10.72 2.49
C ILE A 102 17.47 -10.43 2.65
N LEU A 103 16.75 -10.07 1.58
CA LEU A 103 15.31 -9.89 1.61
C LEU A 103 14.59 -11.24 1.46
N LEU A 104 13.89 -11.67 2.49
CA LEU A 104 12.97 -12.80 2.39
C LEU A 104 11.72 -12.38 1.61
N ARG A 105 11.06 -11.28 2.02
CA ARG A 105 9.81 -10.81 1.42
C ARG A 105 9.50 -9.35 1.77
N CYS A 106 8.86 -8.65 0.85
CA CYS A 106 8.15 -7.40 1.11
C CYS A 106 6.65 -7.66 1.21
N TYR A 107 6.02 -7.20 2.28
CA TYR A 107 4.58 -7.13 2.47
C TYR A 107 4.17 -5.67 2.33
N THR A 108 3.67 -5.29 1.16
CA THR A 108 3.21 -3.91 0.92
C THR A 108 1.71 -3.78 1.16
N GLN A 109 1.32 -2.70 1.81
CA GLN A 109 -0.08 -2.29 1.93
C GLN A 109 -0.52 -1.41 0.77
N ASN A 110 0.43 -1.02 -0.09
CA ASN A 110 0.20 -0.17 -1.24
C ASN A 110 -0.35 -0.95 -2.43
N ILE A 111 -0.95 -0.22 -3.36
CA ILE A 111 -1.51 -0.73 -4.62
C ILE A 111 -0.92 -0.01 -5.83
N ASP A 112 0.14 0.79 -5.62
CA ASP A 112 0.77 1.63 -6.64
C ASP A 112 1.84 0.90 -7.47
N ASP A 113 2.21 -0.32 -7.10
CA ASP A 113 3.17 -1.21 -7.76
C ASP A 113 4.59 -0.61 -7.96
N LEU A 114 4.95 0.42 -7.19
CA LEU A 114 6.25 1.07 -7.31
C LEU A 114 7.42 0.16 -6.90
N GLU A 115 7.18 -0.84 -6.06
CA GLU A 115 8.16 -1.87 -5.73
C GLU A 115 8.59 -2.66 -6.98
N SER A 116 7.63 -3.07 -7.83
CA SER A 116 7.92 -3.77 -9.09
C SER A 116 8.62 -2.87 -10.09
N VAL A 117 8.20 -1.61 -10.19
CA VAL A 117 8.85 -0.61 -11.08
C VAL A 117 10.30 -0.35 -10.66
N ALA A 118 10.60 -0.41 -9.35
CA ALA A 118 11.97 -0.31 -8.84
C ALA A 118 12.81 -1.57 -9.06
N GLY A 119 12.25 -2.60 -9.69
CA GLY A 119 12.95 -3.83 -10.04
C GLY A 119 12.88 -4.94 -8.98
N LEU A 120 11.98 -4.82 -7.98
CA LEU A 120 11.78 -5.92 -7.03
C LEU A 120 11.09 -7.11 -7.73
N PRO A 121 11.64 -8.34 -7.66
CA PRO A 121 11.03 -9.53 -8.24
C PRO A 121 9.66 -9.84 -7.63
N HIS A 122 8.68 -10.25 -8.45
CA HIS A 122 7.32 -10.55 -8.02
C HIS A 122 7.23 -11.64 -6.94
N ASP A 123 8.14 -12.62 -6.97
CA ASP A 123 8.18 -13.65 -5.93
C ASP A 123 8.66 -13.14 -4.58
N LYS A 124 9.23 -11.93 -4.52
CA LYS A 124 9.63 -11.24 -3.30
C LYS A 124 8.56 -10.26 -2.79
N LEU A 125 7.48 -10.05 -3.53
CA LEU A 125 6.44 -9.07 -3.22
C LEU A 125 5.12 -9.74 -2.86
N ILE A 126 4.50 -9.28 -1.77
CA ILE A 126 3.12 -9.61 -1.38
C ILE A 126 2.33 -8.31 -1.31
N ASN A 127 1.45 -8.10 -2.27
CA ASN A 127 0.48 -7.00 -2.27
C ASN A 127 -0.66 -7.34 -1.31
N CYS A 128 -0.55 -6.90 -0.05
CA CYS A 128 -1.50 -7.24 1.01
C CYS A 128 -2.92 -6.78 0.73
N HIS A 129 -3.07 -5.66 0.04
CA HIS A 129 -4.36 -5.07 -0.29
C HIS A 129 -4.69 -5.18 -1.79
N GLY A 130 -4.06 -6.13 -2.49
CA GLY A 130 -4.31 -6.36 -3.91
C GLY A 130 -3.58 -5.38 -4.83
N ILE A 131 -4.07 -5.31 -6.07
CA ILE A 131 -3.44 -4.57 -7.17
C ILE A 131 -4.50 -3.86 -8.03
N LEU A 132 -4.09 -2.83 -8.76
CA LEU A 132 -4.99 -2.08 -9.63
C LEU A 132 -5.37 -2.83 -10.92
N SER A 133 -4.54 -3.73 -11.39
CA SER A 133 -4.78 -4.52 -12.60
C SER A 133 -4.42 -5.99 -12.35
N PRO A 134 -5.25 -6.94 -12.81
CA PRO A 134 -6.47 -6.75 -13.58
C PRO A 134 -7.67 -6.24 -12.78
N CYS A 135 -8.82 -6.10 -13.44
CA CYS A 135 -10.13 -5.94 -12.83
C CYS A 135 -10.92 -7.24 -13.00
N HIS A 136 -11.91 -7.47 -12.13
CA HIS A 136 -12.88 -8.57 -12.30
C HIS A 136 -14.30 -8.08 -12.08
N CYS A 137 -15.22 -8.73 -12.79
CA CYS A 137 -16.65 -8.55 -12.55
C CYS A 137 -17.08 -9.42 -11.37
N LEU A 138 -17.69 -8.82 -10.35
CA LEU A 138 -18.16 -9.56 -9.16
C LEU A 138 -19.37 -10.47 -9.46
N ASP A 139 -20.12 -10.20 -10.56
CA ASP A 139 -21.33 -10.98 -10.91
C ASP A 139 -20.99 -12.24 -11.70
N CYS A 140 -20.13 -12.16 -12.72
CA CYS A 140 -19.80 -13.29 -13.58
C CYS A 140 -18.39 -13.85 -13.37
N GLY A 141 -17.53 -13.18 -12.62
CA GLY A 141 -16.15 -13.60 -12.33
C GLY A 141 -15.16 -13.37 -13.48
N GLU A 142 -15.61 -12.84 -14.62
CA GLU A 142 -14.75 -12.64 -15.78
C GLU A 142 -13.76 -11.50 -15.55
N GLU A 143 -12.54 -11.70 -16.06
CA GLU A 143 -11.49 -10.70 -16.05
C GLU A 143 -11.81 -9.59 -17.07
N VAL A 144 -11.65 -8.35 -16.63
CA VAL A 144 -11.85 -7.14 -17.44
C VAL A 144 -10.57 -6.31 -17.40
N SER A 145 -10.06 -5.90 -18.55
CA SER A 145 -8.85 -5.07 -18.57
C SER A 145 -9.07 -3.73 -17.88
N LEU A 146 -8.05 -3.26 -17.16
CA LEU A 146 -8.12 -1.94 -16.53
C LEU A 146 -8.27 -0.82 -17.59
N SER A 147 -7.65 -0.97 -18.78
CA SER A 147 -7.79 -0.02 -19.88
C SER A 147 -9.25 0.16 -20.31
N TYR A 148 -10.00 -0.94 -20.45
CA TYR A 148 -11.43 -0.87 -20.70
C TYR A 148 -12.18 -0.07 -19.63
N CYS A 149 -11.86 -0.31 -18.36
CA CYS A 149 -12.48 0.43 -17.24
C CYS A 149 -12.12 1.92 -17.28
N ILE A 150 -10.85 2.26 -17.55
CA ILE A 150 -10.37 3.64 -17.66
C ILE A 150 -11.08 4.36 -18.80
N ASN A 151 -11.22 3.72 -19.96
CA ASN A 151 -11.94 4.30 -21.10
C ASN A 151 -13.41 4.57 -20.76
N ALA A 152 -14.06 3.65 -20.07
CA ALA A 152 -15.46 3.83 -19.64
C ALA A 152 -15.65 5.01 -18.69
N ILE A 153 -14.67 5.26 -17.78
CA ILE A 153 -14.76 6.33 -16.76
C ILE A 153 -14.06 7.65 -17.18
N GLN A 154 -13.70 7.82 -18.45
CA GLN A 154 -13.08 9.07 -18.94
C GLN A 154 -13.80 10.35 -18.49
N PRO A 155 -15.16 10.39 -18.43
CA PRO A 155 -15.85 11.55 -17.88
C PRO A 155 -15.47 11.86 -16.43
N ASN A 156 -15.22 10.85 -15.59
CA ASN A 156 -14.81 11.04 -14.20
C ASN A 156 -13.37 11.59 -14.10
N ILE A 157 -12.49 11.21 -15.04
CA ILE A 157 -11.09 11.62 -15.09
C ILE A 157 -10.97 13.06 -15.62
N LYS A 158 -11.64 13.36 -16.76
CA LYS A 158 -11.52 14.64 -17.48
C LYS A 158 -12.35 15.76 -16.85
N SER A 159 -13.51 15.43 -16.29
CA SER A 159 -14.43 16.39 -15.69
C SER A 159 -14.23 16.44 -14.18
N ASN A 160 -14.20 17.64 -13.61
CA ASN A 160 -14.19 17.81 -12.16
C ASN A 160 -15.61 17.57 -11.60
N ILE A 161 -16.06 16.29 -11.66
CA ILE A 161 -17.37 15.92 -11.13
C ILE A 161 -17.34 16.06 -9.61
N ASP A 162 -18.06 17.04 -9.06
CA ASP A 162 -18.07 17.31 -7.62
C ASP A 162 -18.99 16.39 -6.85
N ASP A 163 -19.86 15.64 -7.55
CA ASP A 163 -20.88 14.77 -6.98
C ASP A 163 -20.74 13.36 -7.54
N TYR A 164 -20.46 12.38 -6.67
CA TYR A 164 -20.29 10.99 -7.08
C TYR A 164 -21.59 10.37 -7.68
N GLU A 165 -22.77 10.92 -7.37
CA GLU A 165 -24.03 10.44 -7.96
C GLU A 165 -24.09 10.62 -9.48
N LYS A 166 -23.23 11.51 -10.03
CA LYS A 166 -23.07 11.75 -11.47
C LYS A 166 -21.93 10.96 -12.10
N ALA A 167 -21.20 10.18 -11.30
CA ALA A 167 -20.05 9.43 -11.79
C ALA A 167 -20.49 8.30 -12.73
N VAL A 168 -19.69 8.11 -13.78
CA VAL A 168 -19.82 6.98 -14.70
C VAL A 168 -19.13 5.76 -14.10
N VAL A 169 -19.69 4.59 -14.32
CA VAL A 169 -19.13 3.29 -13.90
C VAL A 169 -18.94 2.39 -15.11
N PRO A 170 -17.92 1.52 -15.16
CA PRO A 170 -17.76 0.56 -16.23
C PRO A 170 -18.80 -0.56 -16.09
N ASN A 171 -19.44 -0.91 -17.20
CA ASN A 171 -20.23 -2.13 -17.29
C ASN A 171 -19.36 -3.28 -17.74
N CYS A 172 -19.61 -4.48 -17.20
CA CYS A 172 -18.92 -5.69 -17.63
C CYS A 172 -19.25 -5.99 -19.10
N PRO A 173 -18.24 -6.18 -19.98
CA PRO A 173 -18.49 -6.47 -21.39
C PRO A 173 -19.12 -7.85 -21.61
N PHE A 174 -19.10 -8.74 -20.60
CA PHE A 174 -19.62 -10.11 -20.71
C PHE A 174 -21.05 -10.25 -20.20
N CYS A 175 -21.39 -9.65 -19.05
CA CYS A 175 -22.71 -9.79 -18.43
C CYS A 175 -23.49 -8.48 -18.34
N ASN A 176 -22.92 -7.37 -18.77
CA ASN A 176 -23.49 -6.01 -18.75
C ASN A 176 -23.89 -5.50 -17.35
N LYS A 177 -23.36 -6.09 -16.29
CA LYS A 177 -23.51 -5.59 -14.90
C LYS A 177 -22.43 -4.56 -14.59
N ASN A 178 -22.68 -3.70 -13.62
CA ASN A 178 -21.80 -2.59 -13.26
C ASN A 178 -20.89 -2.82 -12.05
N HIS A 179 -20.70 -4.07 -11.63
CA HIS A 179 -19.86 -4.43 -10.49
C HIS A 179 -18.46 -4.89 -10.93
N VAL A 180 -17.87 -4.22 -11.92
CA VAL A 180 -16.46 -4.41 -12.29
C VAL A 180 -15.61 -3.59 -11.34
N LYS A 181 -14.59 -4.20 -10.72
CA LYS A 181 -13.62 -3.51 -9.87
C LYS A 181 -12.20 -4.02 -10.08
N PRO A 182 -11.18 -3.19 -9.85
CA PRO A 182 -9.79 -3.65 -9.74
C PRO A 182 -9.63 -4.71 -8.65
N ASP A 183 -8.59 -5.53 -8.75
CA ASP A 183 -8.26 -6.55 -7.74
C ASP A 183 -7.70 -5.96 -6.44
N VAL A 184 -8.04 -4.72 -6.14
CA VAL A 184 -7.80 -4.07 -4.85
C VAL A 184 -8.74 -4.66 -3.81
N THR A 185 -8.22 -5.02 -2.66
CA THR A 185 -9.01 -5.56 -1.56
C THR A 185 -9.77 -4.44 -0.85
N PHE A 186 -11.08 -4.51 -0.84
CA PHE A 186 -11.95 -3.59 -0.12
C PHE A 186 -12.18 -4.05 1.33
N PHE A 187 -12.60 -3.13 2.18
CA PHE A 187 -13.09 -3.48 3.51
C PHE A 187 -14.26 -4.46 3.37
N GLY A 188 -14.22 -5.56 4.16
CA GLY A 188 -15.17 -6.65 4.05
C GLY A 188 -14.72 -7.82 3.17
N GLU A 189 -13.71 -7.66 2.33
CA GLU A 189 -13.15 -8.74 1.51
C GLU A 189 -12.03 -9.50 2.24
N TYR A 190 -11.79 -10.74 1.79
CA TYR A 190 -10.60 -11.50 2.19
C TYR A 190 -9.35 -10.94 1.52
N LEU A 191 -8.25 -10.88 2.26
CA LEU A 191 -6.95 -10.52 1.69
C LEU A 191 -6.52 -11.50 0.60
N PRO A 192 -5.64 -11.08 -0.34
CA PRO A 192 -5.21 -11.88 -1.47
C PRO A 192 -4.71 -13.27 -1.10
N LYS A 193 -4.89 -14.24 -1.98
CA LYS A 193 -4.45 -15.63 -1.78
C LYS A 193 -2.96 -15.74 -1.45
N ALA A 194 -2.13 -14.89 -2.09
CA ALA A 194 -0.69 -14.84 -1.84
C ALA A 194 -0.38 -14.48 -0.37
N TYR A 195 -1.05 -13.46 0.19
CA TYR A 195 -0.95 -13.11 1.61
C TYR A 195 -1.34 -14.29 2.50
N ARG A 196 -2.56 -14.84 2.31
CA ARG A 196 -3.10 -15.93 3.15
C ARG A 196 -2.22 -17.19 3.15
N LYS A 197 -1.56 -17.48 2.00
CA LYS A 197 -0.71 -18.65 1.83
C LYS A 197 0.66 -18.50 2.51
N ASN A 198 1.22 -17.29 2.51
CA ASN A 198 2.65 -17.07 2.81
C ASN A 198 2.91 -16.46 4.19
N HIS A 199 2.08 -15.54 4.70
CA HIS A 199 2.40 -14.73 5.88
C HIS A 199 2.89 -15.53 7.08
N LYS A 200 2.20 -16.62 7.49
CA LYS A 200 2.63 -17.43 8.63
C LYS A 200 3.98 -18.12 8.42
N LYS A 201 4.23 -18.61 7.20
CA LYS A 201 5.46 -19.32 6.84
C LYS A 201 6.66 -18.37 6.77
N ASP A 202 6.44 -17.19 6.21
CA ASP A 202 7.49 -16.18 6.05
C ASP A 202 7.85 -15.59 7.40
N PHE A 203 6.87 -15.23 8.23
CA PHE A 203 7.11 -14.66 9.56
C PHE A 203 7.76 -15.66 10.53
N ALA A 204 7.48 -16.95 10.40
CA ALA A 204 8.19 -18.00 11.16
C ALA A 204 9.68 -18.14 10.78
N LYS A 205 10.10 -17.62 9.63
CA LYS A 205 11.51 -17.64 9.18
C LYS A 205 12.18 -16.26 9.33
N CYS A 206 11.40 -15.24 9.63
CA CYS A 206 11.89 -13.88 9.74
C CYS A 206 12.90 -13.77 10.88
N ASP A 207 14.05 -13.18 10.60
CA ASP A 207 15.09 -12.91 11.58
C ASP A 207 15.31 -11.41 11.85
N LEU A 208 14.69 -10.54 11.02
CA LEU A 208 14.59 -9.10 11.21
C LEU A 208 13.36 -8.56 10.50
N LEU A 209 12.48 -7.84 11.20
CA LEU A 209 11.36 -7.11 10.59
C LEU A 209 11.71 -5.61 10.47
N ILE A 210 11.57 -5.06 9.27
CA ILE A 210 11.65 -3.62 9.02
C ILE A 210 10.25 -3.12 8.66
N VAL A 211 9.72 -2.16 9.42
CA VAL A 211 8.40 -1.56 9.19
C VAL A 211 8.59 -0.12 8.73
N CYS A 212 8.05 0.21 7.55
CA CYS A 212 8.29 1.49 6.89
C CYS A 212 7.01 2.20 6.47
N GLY A 213 6.90 3.50 6.76
CA GLY A 213 5.88 4.37 6.18
C GLY A 213 4.43 3.94 6.44
N THR A 214 4.15 3.28 7.56
CA THR A 214 2.80 2.81 7.89
C THR A 214 2.38 3.26 9.27
N SER A 215 1.09 3.57 9.41
CA SER A 215 0.49 3.86 10.71
C SER A 215 0.11 2.60 11.50
N MET A 216 0.26 1.42 10.92
CA MET A 216 -0.10 0.13 11.50
C MET A 216 -1.55 0.10 12.03
N LYS A 217 -2.54 0.56 11.22
CA LYS A 217 -3.94 0.73 11.65
C LYS A 217 -4.94 -0.10 10.86
N VAL A 218 -4.52 -0.97 9.98
CA VAL A 218 -5.41 -1.77 9.13
C VAL A 218 -5.19 -3.25 9.40
N ASP A 219 -6.23 -3.89 9.95
CA ASP A 219 -6.26 -5.33 10.15
C ASP A 219 -6.43 -6.07 8.82
N PRO A 220 -5.89 -7.30 8.73
CA PRO A 220 -5.05 -8.01 9.70
C PRO A 220 -3.54 -7.74 9.50
N VAL A 221 -3.15 -6.87 8.55
CA VAL A 221 -1.74 -6.65 8.18
C VAL A 221 -0.96 -6.01 9.33
N CYS A 222 -1.59 -5.14 10.10
CA CYS A 222 -0.95 -4.53 11.28
C CYS A 222 -0.65 -5.53 12.41
N ASP A 223 -1.26 -6.72 12.38
CA ASP A 223 -1.00 -7.78 13.37
C ASP A 223 0.16 -8.71 12.98
N LEU A 224 0.70 -8.57 11.77
CA LEU A 224 1.83 -9.39 11.31
C LEU A 224 3.02 -9.43 12.27
N PRO A 225 3.44 -8.33 12.91
CA PRO A 225 4.56 -8.39 13.87
C PRO A 225 4.32 -9.32 15.07
N LYS A 226 3.06 -9.62 15.40
CA LYS A 226 2.71 -10.57 16.47
C LYS A 226 3.01 -12.03 16.11
N LEU A 227 3.32 -12.31 14.84
CA LEU A 227 3.69 -13.65 14.37
C LEU A 227 5.18 -13.94 14.50
N LEU A 228 5.99 -12.97 14.91
CA LEU A 228 7.42 -13.13 15.08
C LEU A 228 7.74 -13.90 16.36
N GLU A 229 8.83 -14.65 16.34
CA GLU A 229 9.42 -15.17 17.56
C GLU A 229 9.86 -14.01 18.47
N PRO A 230 9.78 -14.17 19.81
CA PRO A 230 9.99 -13.09 20.77
C PRO A 230 11.30 -12.34 20.66
N GLU A 231 12.37 -13.01 20.24
CA GLU A 231 13.73 -12.46 20.11
C GLU A 231 13.99 -11.73 18.79
N VAL A 232 13.10 -11.87 17.79
CA VAL A 232 13.27 -11.21 16.49
C VAL A 232 13.08 -9.70 16.64
N PRO A 233 14.10 -8.90 16.30
CA PRO A 233 14.00 -7.45 16.42
C PRO A 233 13.10 -6.85 15.33
N CYS A 234 12.38 -5.77 15.68
CA CYS A 234 11.65 -4.94 14.76
C CYS A 234 12.31 -3.56 14.66
N ILE A 235 12.47 -3.05 13.46
CA ILE A 235 12.96 -1.70 13.22
C ILE A 235 11.87 -0.90 12.51
N LEU A 236 11.36 0.10 13.21
CA LEU A 236 10.37 1.03 12.67
C LEU A 236 11.08 2.24 12.05
N ILE A 237 10.95 2.43 10.73
CA ILE A 237 11.41 3.62 10.01
C ILE A 237 10.18 4.42 9.62
N ASN A 238 9.91 5.50 10.33
CA ASN A 238 8.69 6.26 10.16
C ASN A 238 8.90 7.70 10.63
N ARG A 239 8.05 8.62 10.18
CA ARG A 239 8.13 10.03 10.64
C ARG A 239 7.93 10.12 12.15
N GLU A 240 6.97 9.37 12.69
CA GLU A 240 6.65 9.30 14.11
C GLU A 240 6.50 7.84 14.55
N LYS A 241 6.70 7.58 15.84
CA LYS A 241 6.36 6.28 16.45
C LYS A 241 4.87 5.98 16.22
N VAL A 242 4.56 4.73 16.00
CA VAL A 242 3.17 4.27 15.97
C VAL A 242 2.55 4.52 17.35
N LYS A 243 1.49 5.34 17.39
CA LYS A 243 0.83 5.70 18.65
C LYS A 243 -0.03 4.55 19.14
N GLU A 244 0.14 4.16 20.38
CA GLU A 244 -0.77 3.27 21.07
C GLU A 244 -2.15 3.92 21.23
N LYS A 245 -3.22 3.14 21.08
CA LYS A 245 -4.56 3.63 21.37
C LYS A 245 -4.77 3.70 22.87
N GLY A 246 -5.14 4.87 23.37
CA GLY A 246 -5.62 5.01 24.73
C GLY A 246 -6.93 4.22 24.98
N ASN A 247 -7.13 3.76 26.21
CA ASN A 247 -8.25 2.89 26.65
C ASN A 247 -9.67 3.34 26.21
N LYS A 248 -9.89 4.62 25.92
CA LYS A 248 -11.20 5.13 25.46
C LYS A 248 -11.55 4.76 24.01
N ALA A 249 -10.56 4.53 23.17
CA ALA A 249 -10.78 4.08 21.80
C ALA A 249 -11.17 2.59 21.76
N LYS A 250 -10.69 1.79 22.71
CA LYS A 250 -10.97 0.35 22.82
C LYS A 250 -12.48 0.07 22.97
N GLN A 251 -13.18 0.82 23.82
CA GLN A 251 -14.63 0.63 24.05
C GLN A 251 -15.49 0.94 22.82
N PHE A 252 -15.12 1.93 22.02
CA PHE A 252 -15.87 2.29 20.80
C PHE A 252 -15.69 1.22 19.70
N PHE A 253 -14.48 0.63 19.59
CA PHE A 253 -14.16 -0.34 18.56
C PHE A 253 -14.64 -1.76 18.87
N ASP A 254 -14.76 -2.16 20.13
CA ASP A 254 -15.35 -3.44 20.52
C ASP A 254 -16.83 -3.56 20.14
N GLN A 255 -17.55 -2.42 20.04
CA GLN A 255 -18.93 -2.38 19.55
C GLN A 255 -19.05 -2.51 18.02
N VAL A 256 -17.98 -2.23 17.25
CA VAL A 256 -17.96 -2.27 15.78
C VAL A 256 -17.37 -3.60 15.25
N LYS A 257 -16.64 -4.35 16.08
CA LYS A 257 -15.98 -5.62 15.73
C LYS A 257 -16.88 -6.74 15.19
N THR A 258 -18.19 -6.64 15.33
CA THR A 258 -19.11 -7.76 15.01
C THR A 258 -19.48 -7.89 13.54
N LYS A 259 -19.01 -7.03 12.62
CA LYS A 259 -19.46 -7.04 11.21
C LYS A 259 -18.39 -7.08 10.12
N PHE A 260 -17.09 -6.91 10.40
CA PHE A 260 -16.10 -6.73 9.34
C PHE A 260 -14.84 -7.59 9.56
N SER A 261 -14.46 -8.36 8.54
CA SER A 261 -13.22 -9.17 8.49
C SER A 261 -11.95 -8.31 8.42
N ILE A 262 -12.08 -7.02 8.09
CA ILE A 262 -11.02 -6.02 8.15
C ILE A 262 -11.44 -4.99 9.21
N GLY A 263 -10.83 -5.05 10.39
CA GLY A 263 -11.08 -4.15 11.52
C GLY A 263 -9.92 -3.19 11.77
N PHE A 264 -10.10 -2.30 12.74
CA PHE A 264 -8.99 -1.48 13.27
C PHE A 264 -8.40 -2.17 14.49
N ALA A 265 -7.09 -2.50 14.45
CA ALA A 265 -6.41 -3.24 15.51
C ALA A 265 -6.17 -2.45 16.79
N ASP A 266 -6.04 -3.20 17.88
CA ASP A 266 -5.56 -2.70 19.16
C ASP A 266 -4.03 -2.73 19.16
N TYR A 267 -3.36 -1.59 19.28
CA TYR A 267 -1.92 -1.39 19.04
C TYR A 267 -1.05 -1.54 20.29
N THR A 268 -1.59 -1.98 21.39
CA THR A 268 -0.79 -2.16 22.61
C THR A 268 0.20 -3.30 22.43
N GLY A 269 1.51 -3.01 22.56
CA GLY A 269 2.55 -4.01 22.66
C GLY A 269 3.08 -4.63 21.37
N ILE A 270 2.92 -3.96 20.19
CA ILE A 270 3.53 -4.46 18.94
C ILE A 270 5.05 -4.25 18.92
N PHE A 271 5.53 -3.14 19.44
CA PHE A 271 6.94 -2.79 19.46
C PHE A 271 7.45 -2.66 20.90
N ASP A 272 8.60 -3.25 21.17
CA ASP A 272 9.33 -3.16 22.44
C ASP A 272 10.59 -2.29 22.25
N PHE A 273 10.37 -0.97 22.17
CA PHE A 273 11.44 -0.02 21.93
C PHE A 273 12.42 0.14 23.13
N ASP A 274 12.05 -0.36 24.28
CA ASP A 274 12.90 -0.29 25.48
C ASP A 274 13.95 -1.40 25.50
N ASN A 275 13.67 -2.53 24.80
CA ASN A 275 14.56 -3.69 24.82
C ASN A 275 15.08 -4.07 23.43
N LYS A 276 14.25 -4.68 22.59
CA LYS A 276 14.70 -5.32 21.35
C LYS A 276 14.52 -4.47 20.09
N ASP A 277 13.47 -3.66 20.04
CA ASP A 277 13.07 -2.95 18.85
C ASP A 277 13.75 -1.57 18.74
N SER A 278 13.73 -0.99 17.56
CA SER A 278 14.35 0.29 17.31
C SER A 278 13.46 1.20 16.49
N PHE A 279 13.54 2.50 16.75
CA PHE A 279 12.84 3.52 16.00
C PHE A 279 13.84 4.45 15.30
N ILE A 280 13.68 4.60 13.99
CA ILE A 280 14.41 5.56 13.16
C ILE A 280 13.39 6.60 12.72
N GLY A 281 13.41 7.75 13.39
CA GLY A 281 12.46 8.85 13.15
C GLY A 281 12.95 9.78 12.04
N GLY A 282 12.02 10.57 11.50
CA GLY A 282 12.31 11.60 10.50
C GLY A 282 11.80 11.26 9.09
N ASP A 283 12.36 11.92 8.09
CA ASP A 283 12.00 11.65 6.71
C ASP A 283 12.47 10.26 6.29
N LEU A 284 11.57 9.51 5.65
CA LEU A 284 11.85 8.13 5.28
C LEU A 284 12.89 8.04 4.16
N GLN A 285 12.85 8.95 3.19
CA GLN A 285 13.75 8.92 2.05
C GLN A 285 15.17 9.28 2.48
N ASP A 286 15.32 10.29 3.34
CA ASP A 286 16.60 10.67 3.93
C ASP A 286 17.20 9.52 4.75
N ASN A 287 16.37 8.85 5.55
CA ASN A 287 16.80 7.69 6.33
C ASN A 287 17.27 6.54 5.44
N CYS A 288 16.52 6.21 4.38
CA CYS A 288 16.91 5.16 3.43
C CYS A 288 18.21 5.51 2.71
N LEU A 289 18.37 6.76 2.26
CA LEU A 289 19.59 7.23 1.61
C LEU A 289 20.81 7.13 2.54
N GLU A 290 20.66 7.54 3.78
CA GLU A 290 21.72 7.43 4.78
C GLU A 290 22.10 5.97 5.09
N ILE A 291 21.12 5.06 5.13
CA ILE A 291 21.37 3.62 5.29
C ILE A 291 22.15 3.09 4.09
N ILE A 292 21.72 3.42 2.85
CA ILE A 292 22.41 3.04 1.61
C ILE A 292 23.88 3.48 1.64
N LYS A 293 24.14 4.74 2.01
CA LYS A 293 25.49 5.31 2.15
C LYS A 293 26.33 4.56 3.19
N ARG A 294 25.78 4.36 4.36
CA ARG A 294 26.51 3.65 5.44
C ARG A 294 26.81 2.20 5.08
N LEU A 295 25.97 1.57 4.26
CA LEU A 295 26.21 0.21 3.75
C LEU A 295 27.24 0.19 2.64
N GLY A 296 27.55 1.32 2.00
CA GLY A 296 28.45 1.42 0.83
C GLY A 296 27.78 0.96 -0.46
N TRP A 297 26.45 1.13 -0.57
CA TRP A 297 25.65 0.69 -1.73
C TRP A 297 25.28 1.84 -2.68
N GLU A 298 25.95 2.99 -2.59
CA GLU A 298 25.63 4.18 -3.38
C GLU A 298 25.76 3.94 -4.89
N GLU A 299 26.81 3.28 -5.32
CA GLU A 299 27.04 2.99 -6.74
C GLU A 299 25.95 2.08 -7.29
N GLU A 300 25.60 1.02 -6.57
CA GLU A 300 24.52 0.10 -6.94
C GLU A 300 23.15 0.79 -6.96
N PHE A 301 22.92 1.71 -6.03
CA PHE A 301 21.70 2.53 -5.97
C PHE A 301 21.56 3.43 -7.21
N GLU A 302 22.62 4.17 -7.58
CA GLU A 302 22.60 5.05 -8.75
C GLU A 302 22.48 4.24 -10.06
N GLU A 303 23.12 3.09 -10.15
CA GLU A 303 22.97 2.19 -11.29
C GLU A 303 21.54 1.68 -11.42
N LEU A 304 20.96 1.19 -10.32
CA LEU A 304 19.60 0.68 -10.28
C LEU A 304 18.58 1.76 -10.66
N LYS A 305 18.73 2.96 -10.12
CA LYS A 305 17.90 4.11 -10.46
C LYS A 305 17.97 4.43 -11.95
N LYS A 306 19.18 4.50 -12.52
CA LYS A 306 19.38 4.74 -13.95
C LYS A 306 18.74 3.66 -14.83
N GLN A 307 18.89 2.39 -14.45
CA GLN A 307 18.27 1.26 -15.18
C GLN A 307 16.75 1.35 -15.22
N THR A 308 16.12 1.85 -14.14
CA THR A 308 14.67 1.93 -14.00
C THR A 308 14.07 3.26 -14.45
N GLU A 309 14.88 4.32 -14.67
CA GLU A 309 14.41 5.61 -15.20
C GLU A 309 13.70 5.49 -16.56
N THR A 310 14.09 4.52 -17.39
CA THR A 310 13.48 4.27 -18.69
C THR A 310 12.33 3.27 -18.66
N ILE A 311 12.07 2.65 -17.50
CA ILE A 311 10.96 1.71 -17.33
C ILE A 311 9.68 2.51 -17.10
N ASP A 312 8.78 2.45 -18.08
CA ASP A 312 7.44 2.99 -17.88
C ASP A 312 6.68 2.14 -16.84
N HIS A 313 5.95 2.83 -15.99
CA HIS A 313 5.03 2.13 -15.11
C HIS A 313 4.07 1.26 -15.94
N PRO A 314 3.77 0.01 -15.56
CA PRO A 314 2.91 -0.87 -16.36
C PRO A 314 1.57 -0.24 -16.76
N LEU A 315 1.05 0.66 -15.90
CA LEU A 315 -0.19 1.38 -16.15
C LEU A 315 -0.02 2.71 -16.90
N ALA A 316 1.21 3.18 -17.14
CA ALA A 316 1.47 4.45 -17.84
C ALA A 316 0.97 4.43 -19.29
N LYS A 317 1.04 3.27 -19.95
CA LYS A 317 0.51 3.09 -21.31
C LYS A 317 -0.97 3.37 -21.43
N LEU A 318 -1.74 3.19 -20.35
CA LEU A 318 -3.16 3.49 -20.33
C LEU A 318 -3.48 5.00 -20.35
N ILE A 319 -2.46 5.84 -20.16
CA ILE A 319 -2.57 7.31 -20.29
C ILE A 319 -2.20 7.76 -21.69
N SER A 320 -1.21 7.10 -22.35
CA SER A 320 -0.62 7.53 -23.62
C SER A 320 -1.42 7.15 -24.86
N ASP A 321 -2.18 6.06 -24.81
CA ASP A 321 -2.96 5.59 -25.96
C ASP A 321 -4.13 6.55 -26.31
N GLU A 322 -4.45 7.51 -25.41
CA GLU A 322 -5.51 8.51 -25.61
C GLU A 322 -5.04 9.79 -26.30
N ALA A 323 -3.74 10.02 -26.42
CA ALA A 323 -3.21 11.21 -27.12
C ALA A 323 -3.15 11.02 -28.64
N ASN A 324 -3.43 9.81 -29.14
CA ASN A 324 -3.31 9.44 -30.56
C ASN A 324 -4.65 9.03 -31.22
N GLU A 325 -5.78 9.14 -30.51
CA GLU A 325 -7.15 9.05 -31.07
C GLU A 325 -7.88 10.41 -30.95
#